data_0ddb9ee860edede7d4c269e14c70ba3d
#
_entry.id   0ddb9ee860edede7d4c269e14c70ba3d
#
_cell.length_a   1.000
_cell.length_b   1.000
_cell.length_c   1.000
_cell.angle_alpha   90.00
_cell.angle_beta   90.00
_cell.angle_gamma   90.00
#
_symmetry.space_group_name_H-M   'P 1'
#
loop_
_entity.id
_entity.type
_entity.pdbx_description
1 polymer ?
#
loop_
_entity_poly.entity_id
_entity_poly.type
_entity_poly.pdbx_seq_one_letter_code
_entity_poly.pdbx_strand_id
1 'polypeptide(L)'
;VRGGRYATAGAIGGPMVELDVRSLYLKDLTLFGCTFQEDIVFENLVGYIEAGEIRPVVAKTFALKDIVAAQETFLAKQFTGKLVLIPPHQVDVEQPL
;
A
#
# COMPACT_ATOMS: atom_id res chain seq x y z
N VAL A 1 12.36 -2.20 -18.86
CA VAL A 1 12.87 -3.58 -19.05
C VAL A 1 11.89 -4.34 -19.93
N ARG A 2 12.43 -5.05 -20.89
CA ARG A 2 11.60 -5.89 -21.77
C ARG A 2 10.84 -6.92 -20.95
N GLY A 3 9.55 -7.10 -21.26
CA GLY A 3 8.71 -8.01 -20.52
C GLY A 3 8.26 -7.50 -19.14
N GLY A 4 8.52 -6.24 -18.86
CA GLY A 4 8.13 -5.63 -17.59
C GLY A 4 6.62 -5.57 -17.38
N ARG A 5 6.21 -5.45 -16.14
CA ARG A 5 4.79 -5.38 -15.75
C ARG A 5 4.56 -4.14 -14.91
N TYR A 6 3.44 -3.49 -15.17
CA TYR A 6 3.05 -2.28 -14.46
C TYR A 6 1.61 -2.43 -13.97
N ALA A 7 1.37 -2.10 -12.73
CA ALA A 7 0.04 -2.17 -12.16
C ALA A 7 -0.36 -0.80 -11.64
N THR A 8 -1.61 -0.40 -11.89
CA THR A 8 -2.16 0.84 -11.37
C THR A 8 -3.42 0.55 -10.57
N ALA A 9 -3.52 1.18 -9.39
CA ALA A 9 -4.61 0.95 -8.46
C ALA A 9 -5.31 2.24 -8.03
N GLY A 10 -4.97 3.36 -8.61
CA GLY A 10 -5.59 4.64 -8.29
C GLY A 10 -5.11 5.74 -9.18
N ALA A 11 -5.71 6.91 -9.07
CA ALA A 11 -5.40 8.05 -9.94
C ALA A 11 -5.54 9.37 -9.19
N ILE A 12 -4.94 9.46 -8.02
CA ILE A 12 -5.06 10.65 -7.16
C ILE A 12 -4.48 11.89 -7.81
N GLY A 13 -3.49 11.73 -8.67
CA GLY A 13 -2.88 12.84 -9.40
C GLY A 13 -3.59 13.23 -10.68
N GLY A 14 -4.65 12.51 -11.04
CA GLY A 14 -5.44 12.74 -12.25
C GLY A 14 -5.57 11.47 -13.07
N PRO A 15 -6.73 11.29 -13.75
CA PRO A 15 -7.02 10.02 -14.42
C PRO A 15 -6.48 9.92 -15.85
N MET A 16 -6.13 11.03 -16.47
CA MET A 16 -5.75 11.05 -17.88
C MET A 16 -4.23 11.13 -18.03
N VAL A 17 -3.67 10.25 -18.85
CA VAL A 17 -2.24 10.22 -19.13
C VAL A 17 -1.99 10.04 -20.61
N GLU A 18 -0.82 10.46 -21.06
CA GLU A 18 -0.37 10.17 -22.42
C GLU A 18 0.46 8.89 -22.37
N LEU A 19 0.19 7.98 -23.30
CA LEU A 19 0.93 6.74 -23.41
C LEU A 19 1.58 6.65 -24.78
N ASP A 20 2.90 6.44 -24.79
CA ASP A 20 3.60 6.12 -26.03
C ASP A 20 3.44 4.61 -26.29
N VAL A 21 2.56 4.29 -27.23
CA VAL A 21 2.23 2.91 -27.55
C VAL A 21 3.43 2.12 -28.06
N ARG A 22 4.41 2.80 -28.66
CA ARG A 22 5.64 2.15 -29.11
C ARG A 22 6.44 1.60 -27.95
N SER A 23 6.53 2.36 -26.86
CA SER A 23 7.19 1.88 -25.64
C SER A 23 6.51 0.62 -25.11
N LEU A 24 5.20 0.57 -25.22
CA LEU A 24 4.42 -0.57 -24.73
C LEU A 24 4.74 -1.84 -25.55
N TYR A 25 4.60 -1.78 -26.88
CA TYR A 25 4.75 -3.02 -27.65
C TYR A 25 6.20 -3.38 -27.98
N LEU A 26 7.08 -2.39 -28.15
CA LEU A 26 8.49 -2.69 -28.46
C LEU A 26 9.24 -3.31 -27.29
N LYS A 27 8.75 -3.10 -26.08
CA LYS A 27 9.36 -3.69 -24.87
C LYS A 27 8.54 -4.85 -24.30
N ASP A 28 7.51 -5.27 -25.01
CA ASP A 28 6.64 -6.37 -24.57
C ASP A 28 6.12 -6.16 -23.13
N LEU A 29 5.64 -4.95 -22.82
CA LEU A 29 5.15 -4.61 -21.49
C LEU A 29 3.72 -5.08 -21.27
N THR A 30 3.39 -5.33 -20.01
CA THR A 30 2.02 -5.64 -19.60
C THR A 30 1.55 -4.59 -18.61
N LEU A 31 0.34 -4.05 -18.85
CA LEU A 31 -0.29 -3.08 -17.95
C LEU A 31 -1.51 -3.72 -17.30
N PHE A 32 -1.60 -3.58 -15.98
CA PHE A 32 -2.72 -4.10 -15.20
C PHE A 32 -3.49 -2.97 -14.54
N GLY A 33 -4.81 -2.97 -14.69
CA GLY A 33 -5.68 -2.13 -13.87
C GLY A 33 -6.16 -2.93 -12.68
N CYS A 34 -6.07 -2.38 -11.48
CA CYS A 34 -6.35 -3.11 -10.24
C CYS A 34 -7.34 -2.32 -9.39
N THR A 35 -8.46 -2.92 -9.05
CA THR A 35 -9.45 -2.35 -8.14
C THR A 35 -9.99 -3.41 -7.20
N PHE A 36 -10.46 -4.51 -7.75
CA PHE A 36 -11.13 -5.57 -7.01
C PHE A 36 -10.21 -6.76 -6.86
N GLN A 37 -10.20 -7.34 -5.67
CA GLN A 37 -9.53 -8.61 -5.41
C GLN A 37 -10.51 -9.60 -4.84
N GLU A 38 -10.37 -10.86 -5.24
CA GLU A 38 -11.15 -11.95 -4.64
C GLU A 38 -10.64 -12.20 -3.21
N ASP A 39 -11.52 -12.78 -2.38
CA ASP A 39 -11.19 -13.05 -0.98
C ASP A 39 -9.91 -13.87 -0.81
N ILE A 40 -9.69 -14.81 -1.71
CA ILE A 40 -8.49 -15.66 -1.64
C ILE A 40 -7.19 -14.86 -1.75
N VAL A 41 -7.22 -13.74 -2.46
CA VAL A 41 -6.02 -12.88 -2.59
C VAL A 41 -5.64 -12.31 -1.23
N PHE A 42 -6.61 -11.83 -0.47
CA PHE A 42 -6.37 -11.32 0.88
C PHE A 42 -5.92 -12.44 1.82
N GLU A 43 -6.55 -13.59 1.76
CA GLU A 43 -6.15 -14.75 2.57
C GLU A 43 -4.70 -15.14 2.29
N ASN A 44 -4.32 -15.17 1.02
CA ASN A 44 -2.94 -15.47 0.64
C ASN A 44 -1.96 -14.42 1.14
N LEU A 45 -2.35 -13.13 1.08
CA LEU A 45 -1.52 -12.05 1.60
C LEU A 45 -1.26 -12.22 3.09
N VAL A 46 -2.29 -12.52 3.86
CA VAL A 46 -2.16 -12.78 5.31
C VAL A 46 -1.22 -13.95 5.54
N GLY A 47 -1.35 -15.01 4.76
CA GLY A 47 -0.45 -16.17 4.85
C GLY A 47 1.01 -15.81 4.59
N TYR A 48 1.28 -14.98 3.61
CA TYR A 48 2.65 -14.52 3.32
C TYR A 48 3.22 -13.68 4.45
N ILE A 49 2.39 -12.84 5.07
CA ILE A 49 2.81 -12.04 6.22
C ILE A 49 3.11 -12.93 7.42
N GLU A 50 2.24 -13.89 7.70
CA GLU A 50 2.44 -14.83 8.80
C GLU A 50 3.70 -15.68 8.61
N ALA A 51 4.00 -16.05 7.38
CA ALA A 51 5.20 -16.81 7.05
C ALA A 51 6.48 -15.97 7.03
N GLY A 52 6.37 -14.66 7.17
CA GLY A 52 7.51 -13.76 7.14
C GLY A 52 8.04 -13.45 5.74
N GLU A 53 7.32 -13.82 4.70
CA GLU A 53 7.73 -13.57 3.31
C GLU A 53 7.48 -12.13 2.90
N ILE A 54 6.48 -11.49 3.50
CA ILE A 54 6.15 -10.08 3.27
C ILE A 54 6.09 -9.42 4.64
N ARG A 55 6.72 -8.25 4.76
CA ARG A 55 6.71 -7.48 5.99
C ARG A 55 6.07 -6.12 5.75
N PRO A 56 4.91 -5.84 6.36
CA PRO A 56 4.33 -4.50 6.30
C PRO A 56 5.26 -3.48 6.94
N VAL A 57 5.35 -2.32 6.33
CA VAL A 57 6.17 -1.23 6.86
C VAL A 57 5.27 -0.30 7.66
N VAL A 58 5.53 -0.21 8.97
CA VAL A 58 4.83 0.71 9.86
C VAL A 58 5.75 1.87 10.15
N ALA A 59 5.39 3.08 9.69
CA ALA A 59 6.20 4.27 9.88
C ALA A 59 6.09 4.78 11.31
N LYS A 60 4.87 4.80 11.87
CA LYS A 60 4.63 5.31 13.21
C LYS A 60 3.28 4.80 13.72
N THR A 61 3.18 4.64 15.02
CA THR A 61 1.92 4.31 15.69
C THR A 61 1.44 5.48 16.53
N PHE A 62 0.12 5.60 16.68
CA PHE A 62 -0.53 6.62 17.50
C PHE A 62 -1.61 5.96 18.33
N ALA A 63 -1.85 6.45 19.53
CA ALA A 63 -3.07 6.08 20.25
C ALA A 63 -4.27 6.62 19.47
N LEU A 64 -5.38 5.89 19.47
CA LEU A 64 -6.57 6.31 18.71
C LEU A 64 -7.04 7.71 19.11
N LYS A 65 -6.92 8.08 20.38
CA LYS A 65 -7.30 9.42 20.86
C LYS A 65 -6.47 10.54 20.22
N ASP A 66 -5.31 10.23 19.67
CA ASP A 66 -4.40 11.18 19.04
C ASP A 66 -4.60 11.25 17.54
N ILE A 67 -5.81 10.96 17.06
CA ILE A 67 -6.10 10.88 15.63
C ILE A 67 -5.79 12.20 14.90
N VAL A 68 -5.96 13.34 15.55
CA VAL A 68 -5.66 14.63 14.90
C VAL A 68 -4.18 14.73 14.56
N ALA A 69 -3.31 14.38 15.50
CA ALA A 69 -1.87 14.36 15.24
C ALA A 69 -1.49 13.36 14.14
N ALA A 70 -2.16 12.21 14.13
CA ALA A 70 -1.94 11.20 13.09
C ALA A 70 -2.34 11.73 11.71
N GLN A 71 -3.48 12.40 11.61
CA GLN A 71 -3.94 12.97 10.35
C GLN A 71 -3.01 14.08 9.85
N GLU A 72 -2.50 14.92 10.74
CA GLU A 72 -1.54 15.95 10.39
C GLU A 72 -0.24 15.34 9.85
N THR A 73 0.25 14.30 10.51
CA THR A 73 1.43 13.56 10.05
C THR A 73 1.17 12.93 8.68
N PHE A 74 -0.01 12.36 8.48
CA PHE A 74 -0.36 11.75 7.21
C PHE A 74 -0.37 12.76 6.07
N LEU A 75 -0.95 13.94 6.30
CA LEU A 75 -1.03 14.98 5.28
C LEU A 75 0.34 15.56 4.93
N ALA A 76 1.29 15.55 5.85
CA ALA A 76 2.63 16.04 5.59
C ALA A 76 3.40 15.17 4.59
N LYS A 77 3.02 13.90 4.44
CA LYS A 77 3.61 12.98 3.45
C LYS A 77 5.13 12.84 3.55
N GLN A 78 5.67 12.91 4.75
CA GLN A 78 7.12 12.86 4.99
C GLN A 78 7.53 11.54 5.65
N PHE A 79 6.88 10.45 5.27
CA PHE A 79 7.16 9.13 5.86
C PHE A 79 7.01 8.04 4.80
N THR A 80 7.59 6.89 5.09
CA THR A 80 7.43 5.68 4.29
C THR A 80 6.74 4.63 5.12
N GLY A 81 5.70 4.01 4.57
CA GLY A 81 4.93 2.99 5.25
C GLY A 81 3.57 3.49 5.71
N LYS A 82 3.03 2.83 6.71
CA LYS A 82 1.68 3.11 7.22
C LYS A 82 1.72 3.80 8.56
N LEU A 83 0.74 4.66 8.81
CA LEU A 83 0.47 5.19 10.14
C LEU A 83 -0.63 4.34 10.75
N VAL A 84 -0.41 3.83 11.95
CA VAL A 84 -1.32 2.89 12.59
C VAL A 84 -1.91 3.53 13.85
N LEU A 85 -3.24 3.46 13.97
CA LEU A 85 -3.95 3.90 15.16
C LEU A 85 -4.24 2.69 16.05
N ILE A 86 -3.91 2.81 17.32
CA ILE A 86 -4.08 1.71 18.27
C ILE A 86 -5.23 2.03 19.22
N PRO A 87 -6.29 1.21 19.21
CA PRO A 87 -7.42 1.40 20.13
C PRO A 87 -7.00 1.28 21.60
N PRO A 88 -7.72 1.91 22.55
CA PRO A 88 -7.31 1.95 23.95
C PRO A 88 -7.08 0.57 24.58
N HIS A 89 -7.88 -0.40 24.24
CA HIS A 89 -7.76 -1.75 24.82
C HIS A 89 -6.53 -2.52 24.32
N GLN A 90 -5.78 -1.96 23.37
CA GLN A 90 -4.58 -2.58 22.81
C GLN A 90 -3.30 -1.79 23.05
N VAL A 91 -3.43 -0.60 23.70
CA VAL A 91 -2.28 0.28 23.91
C VAL A 91 -1.24 -0.38 24.82
N ASP A 92 -1.67 -1.19 25.78
CA ASP A 92 -0.79 -1.87 26.70
C ASP A 92 -0.23 -3.17 26.18
N VAL A 93 -0.63 -3.58 24.98
CA VAL A 93 -0.17 -4.83 24.35
C VAL A 93 0.93 -4.48 23.36
N GLU A 94 2.11 -5.03 23.56
CA GLU A 94 3.17 -4.88 22.57
C GLU A 94 2.77 -5.54 21.27
N GLN A 95 2.87 -4.79 20.17
CA GLN A 95 2.55 -5.27 18.84
C GLN A 95 3.82 -5.25 17.99
N PRO A 96 4.61 -6.31 18.04
CA PRO A 96 5.78 -6.40 17.17
C PRO A 96 5.31 -6.58 15.73
N LEU A 97 5.57 -5.62 14.90
CA LEU A 97 5.19 -5.65 13.49
C LEU A 97 6.42 -5.80 12.61
#